data_02ce6cb321b9c5ec78d9b8b70b12aa81
#
_entry.id   02ce6cb321b9c5ec78d9b8b70b12aa81
#
_cell.length_a   1.000
_cell.length_b   1.000
_cell.length_c   1.000
_cell.angle_alpha   90.00
_cell.angle_beta   90.00
_cell.angle_gamma   90.00
#
_symmetry.space_group_name_H-M   'P 1'
#
loop_
_entity.id
_entity.type
_entity.pdbx_description
1 polymer ?
#
loop_
_entity_poly.entity_id
_entity_poly.type
_entity_poly.pdbx_seq_one_letter_code
_entity_poly.pdbx_strand_id
1 'polypeptide(L)'
;MVYREGKTVMPISHLSAGYQSLLWMIMDLAYRLAQLNPEITVKMEEISGVVLIDEIDMHMHPKWQWNIVKALEETFPHVQFILATHSPIVISSCKNERLIMIDDEQKVYYLADAYGYSVQDVLNFRQGSSEKPKHIKEMIQYFETAIEEERFDVAEDIIEKMEKVLGKEHSDVSLARTELALNRWEE
;
A
#
# COMPACT_ATOMS: atom_id res chain seq x y z
N MET A 1 7.44 -14.01 27.91
CA MET A 1 6.39 -13.01 27.71
C MET A 1 5.19 -13.68 27.07
N VAL A 2 3.97 -13.35 27.49
CA VAL A 2 2.72 -13.94 26.98
C VAL A 2 1.83 -12.86 26.40
N TYR A 3 1.17 -13.18 25.31
CA TYR A 3 0.14 -12.36 24.67
C TYR A 3 -1.24 -12.81 25.13
N ARG A 4 -2.11 -11.86 25.41
CA ARG A 4 -3.50 -12.16 25.83
C ARG A 4 -4.47 -11.36 24.96
N GLU A 5 -5.40 -12.06 24.33
CA GLU A 5 -6.49 -11.47 23.56
C GLU A 5 -7.80 -12.16 23.99
N GLY A 6 -8.67 -11.40 24.64
CA GLY A 6 -9.88 -11.95 25.25
C GLY A 6 -9.57 -13.07 26.24
N LYS A 7 -10.04 -14.30 25.91
CA LYS A 7 -9.78 -15.52 26.72
C LYS A 7 -8.54 -16.29 26.26
N THR A 8 -7.93 -15.94 25.16
CA THR A 8 -6.78 -16.65 24.63
C THR A 8 -5.50 -16.10 25.24
N VAL A 9 -4.65 -16.96 25.75
CA VAL A 9 -3.33 -16.63 26.29
C VAL A 9 -2.32 -17.55 25.62
N MET A 10 -1.30 -16.96 24.99
CA MET A 10 -0.26 -17.73 24.33
C MET A 10 1.11 -17.04 24.44
N PRO A 11 2.21 -17.79 24.38
CA PRO A 11 3.55 -17.21 24.28
C PRO A 11 3.66 -16.34 23.00
N ILE A 12 4.39 -15.22 23.07
CA ILE A 12 4.63 -14.35 21.91
C ILE A 12 5.31 -15.14 20.77
N SER A 13 6.16 -16.11 21.10
CA SER A 13 6.82 -16.98 20.12
C SER A 13 5.88 -17.85 19.27
N HIS A 14 4.61 -17.98 19.67
CA HIS A 14 3.59 -18.69 18.89
C HIS A 14 2.79 -17.78 17.96
N LEU A 15 2.99 -16.47 18.02
CA LEU A 15 2.41 -15.54 17.07
C LEU A 15 3.13 -15.62 15.74
N SER A 16 2.47 -15.19 14.66
CA SER A 16 3.13 -15.05 13.36
C SER A 16 4.29 -14.04 13.43
N ALA A 17 5.28 -14.19 12.54
CA ALA A 17 6.43 -13.29 12.48
C ALA A 17 6.05 -11.83 12.41
N GLY A 18 5.02 -11.48 11.61
CA GLY A 18 4.52 -10.11 11.51
C GLY A 18 3.94 -9.56 12.81
N TYR A 19 3.19 -10.39 13.57
CA TYR A 19 2.71 -10.01 14.91
C TYR A 19 3.86 -9.79 15.88
N GLN A 20 4.85 -10.66 15.85
CA GLN A 20 6.04 -10.53 16.71
C GLN A 20 6.77 -9.22 16.40
N SER A 21 7.02 -8.92 15.11
CA SER A 21 7.70 -7.70 14.69
C SER A 21 6.96 -6.44 15.15
N LEU A 22 5.63 -6.39 14.95
CA LEU A 22 4.81 -5.26 15.39
C LEU A 22 4.86 -5.06 16.92
N LEU A 23 4.71 -6.15 17.69
CA LEU A 23 4.79 -6.07 19.15
C LEU A 23 6.16 -5.62 19.63
N TRP A 24 7.24 -6.14 19.04
CA TRP A 24 8.59 -5.73 19.38
C TRP A 24 8.83 -4.25 19.06
N MET A 25 8.36 -3.77 17.91
CA MET A 25 8.47 -2.36 17.53
C MET A 25 7.74 -1.44 18.52
N ILE A 26 6.48 -1.77 18.87
CA ILE A 26 5.70 -0.97 19.83
C ILE A 26 6.35 -0.98 21.22
N MET A 27 6.86 -2.12 21.66
CA MET A 27 7.51 -2.26 22.96
C MET A 27 8.84 -1.50 23.02
N ASP A 28 9.65 -1.56 21.97
CA ASP A 28 10.91 -0.81 21.87
C ASP A 28 10.64 0.70 21.84
N LEU A 29 9.64 1.12 21.07
CA LEU A 29 9.19 2.51 21.01
C LEU A 29 8.74 3.02 22.40
N ALA A 30 7.86 2.28 23.06
CA ALA A 30 7.38 2.64 24.39
C ALA A 30 8.53 2.72 25.41
N TYR A 31 9.46 1.77 25.36
CA TYR A 31 10.62 1.74 26.26
C TYR A 31 11.54 2.96 26.02
N ARG A 32 11.87 3.28 24.77
CA ARG A 32 12.72 4.45 24.43
C ARG A 32 12.06 5.76 24.80
N LEU A 33 10.77 5.92 24.51
CA LEU A 33 10.02 7.11 24.88
C LEU A 33 9.96 7.29 26.40
N ALA A 34 9.75 6.22 27.16
CA ALA A 34 9.79 6.27 28.62
C ALA A 34 11.16 6.67 29.17
N GLN A 35 12.25 6.21 28.56
CA GLN A 35 13.61 6.62 28.95
C GLN A 35 13.88 8.09 28.67
N LEU A 36 13.38 8.61 27.55
CA LEU A 36 13.56 10.02 27.16
C LEU A 36 12.66 10.98 27.93
N ASN A 37 11.65 10.46 28.63
CA ASN A 37 10.67 11.25 29.43
C ASN A 37 10.63 10.76 30.88
N PRO A 38 11.74 10.81 31.64
CA PRO A 38 11.84 10.20 32.97
C PRO A 38 10.96 10.87 34.04
N GLU A 39 10.51 12.09 33.80
CA GLU A 39 9.65 12.85 34.75
C GLU A 39 8.16 12.51 34.57
N ILE A 40 7.79 11.88 33.47
CA ILE A 40 6.41 11.50 33.18
C ILE A 40 6.11 10.17 33.86
N THR A 41 5.46 10.24 34.97
CA THR A 41 5.26 9.10 35.83
C THR A 41 4.12 8.21 35.40
N VAL A 42 3.51 8.26 34.22
CA VAL A 42 2.50 7.20 34.08
C VAL A 42 1.63 7.12 32.82
N LYS A 43 1.51 8.09 31.99
CA LYS A 43 0.58 7.95 30.87
C LYS A 43 1.30 8.05 29.52
N MET A 44 1.17 7.03 28.68
CA MET A 44 1.65 7.07 27.29
C MET A 44 1.12 8.29 26.52
N GLU A 45 -0.07 8.75 26.87
CA GLU A 45 -0.72 9.91 26.27
C GLU A 45 0.01 11.25 26.55
N GLU A 46 0.84 11.31 27.57
CA GLU A 46 1.58 12.52 27.97
C GLU A 46 3.02 12.54 27.41
N ILE A 47 3.46 11.43 26.84
CA ILE A 47 4.82 11.30 26.30
C ILE A 47 4.94 12.10 25.01
N SER A 48 5.95 12.96 24.95
CA SER A 48 6.28 13.74 23.75
C SER A 48 7.64 13.34 23.16
N GLY A 49 7.78 13.53 21.87
CA GLY A 49 9.04 13.24 21.18
C GLY A 49 8.90 13.29 19.66
N VAL A 50 10.01 13.01 19.00
CA VAL A 50 10.06 12.81 17.54
C VAL A 50 10.55 11.40 17.29
N VAL A 51 9.83 10.64 16.49
CA VAL A 51 10.12 9.24 16.18
C VAL A 51 10.25 9.09 14.68
N LEU A 52 11.38 8.52 14.25
CA LEU A 52 11.63 8.16 12.85
C LEU A 52 11.53 6.64 12.74
N ILE A 53 10.69 6.17 11.81
CA ILE A 53 10.56 4.76 11.49
C ILE A 53 10.77 4.59 9.99
N ASP A 54 11.78 3.82 9.63
CA ASP A 54 12.02 3.42 8.26
C ASP A 54 11.27 2.11 7.97
N GLU A 55 10.73 1.98 6.75
CA GLU A 55 9.99 0.80 6.30
C GLU A 55 8.89 0.35 7.29
N ILE A 56 8.00 1.28 7.68
CA ILE A 56 6.94 1.02 8.67
C ILE A 56 6.05 -0.18 8.29
N ASP A 57 5.93 -0.50 7.02
CA ASP A 57 5.16 -1.62 6.47
C ASP A 57 5.90 -2.97 6.48
N MET A 58 7.20 -2.99 6.80
CA MET A 58 8.01 -4.19 6.73
C MET A 58 7.45 -5.31 7.63
N HIS A 59 7.27 -6.50 7.03
CA HIS A 59 6.69 -7.69 7.67
C HIS A 59 5.24 -7.57 8.15
N MET A 60 4.54 -6.48 7.83
CA MET A 60 3.13 -6.31 8.19
C MET A 60 2.18 -6.91 7.17
N HIS A 61 1.18 -7.61 7.66
CA HIS A 61 0.06 -8.03 6.82
C HIS A 61 -0.68 -6.80 6.29
N PRO A 62 -1.13 -6.76 5.00
CA PRO A 62 -1.84 -5.62 4.41
C PRO A 62 -2.98 -5.06 5.25
N LYS A 63 -3.73 -5.93 5.93
CA LYS A 63 -4.82 -5.52 6.84
C LYS A 63 -4.37 -4.60 7.97
N TRP A 64 -3.12 -4.71 8.42
CA TRP A 64 -2.58 -3.86 9.49
C TRP A 64 -1.99 -2.57 8.95
N GLN A 65 -1.45 -2.62 7.73
CA GLN A 65 -0.92 -1.44 7.06
C GLN A 65 -1.98 -0.34 6.92
N TRP A 66 -3.28 -0.71 6.74
CA TRP A 66 -4.40 0.23 6.70
C TRP A 66 -4.60 1.04 8.00
N ASN A 67 -4.11 0.56 9.13
CA ASN A 67 -4.43 1.15 10.43
C ASN A 67 -3.20 1.55 11.24
N ILE A 68 -1.98 1.25 10.78
CA ILE A 68 -0.77 1.44 11.59
C ILE A 68 -0.51 2.90 11.93
N VAL A 69 -0.66 3.81 10.96
CA VAL A 69 -0.42 5.24 11.17
C VAL A 69 -1.39 5.77 12.22
N LYS A 70 -2.68 5.54 12.00
CA LYS A 70 -3.74 5.93 12.95
C LYS A 70 -3.52 5.33 14.35
N ALA A 71 -3.14 4.06 14.44
CA ALA A 71 -2.88 3.41 15.73
C ALA A 71 -1.70 4.03 16.48
N LEU A 72 -0.64 4.44 15.77
CA LEU A 72 0.49 5.15 16.37
C LEU A 72 0.07 6.53 16.90
N GLU A 73 -0.67 7.30 16.12
CA GLU A 73 -1.16 8.63 16.51
C GLU A 73 -2.12 8.57 17.71
N GLU A 74 -3.05 7.61 17.71
CA GLU A 74 -3.98 7.40 18.82
C GLU A 74 -3.27 6.93 20.10
N THR A 75 -2.19 6.15 19.96
CA THR A 75 -1.43 5.63 21.11
C THR A 75 -0.48 6.68 21.71
N PHE A 76 0.09 7.53 20.84
CA PHE A 76 1.10 8.53 21.21
C PHE A 76 0.73 9.92 20.64
N PRO A 77 -0.32 10.58 21.15
CA PRO A 77 -0.90 11.78 20.54
C PRO A 77 0.02 13.01 20.55
N HIS A 78 1.06 13.02 21.38
CA HIS A 78 2.04 14.11 21.48
C HIS A 78 3.40 13.77 20.84
N VAL A 79 3.48 12.64 20.14
CA VAL A 79 4.69 12.23 19.41
C VAL A 79 4.55 12.62 17.94
N GLN A 80 5.55 13.31 17.42
CA GLN A 80 5.66 13.53 15.98
C GLN A 80 6.29 12.29 15.31
N PHE A 81 5.57 11.66 14.41
CA PHE A 81 6.09 10.55 13.61
C PHE A 81 6.61 11.04 12.26
N ILE A 82 7.78 10.54 11.86
CA ILE A 82 8.35 10.65 10.53
C ILE A 82 8.52 9.23 10.03
N LEU A 83 7.67 8.83 9.08
CA LEU A 83 7.57 7.45 8.62
C LEU A 83 8.05 7.35 7.17
N ALA A 84 8.91 6.39 6.87
CA ALA A 84 9.20 6.02 5.49
C ALA A 84 8.46 4.71 5.14
N THR A 85 7.95 4.65 3.93
CA THR A 85 7.21 3.47 3.44
C THR A 85 7.25 3.39 1.92
N HIS A 86 7.27 2.16 1.41
CA HIS A 86 7.02 1.85 0.01
C HIS A 86 5.61 1.25 -0.21
N SER A 87 4.82 1.11 0.85
CA SER A 87 3.48 0.52 0.77
C SER A 87 2.44 1.51 0.23
N PRO A 88 1.82 1.23 -0.91
CA PRO A 88 0.71 2.02 -1.39
C PRO A 88 -0.50 1.97 -0.44
N ILE A 89 -0.63 0.91 0.37
CA ILE A 89 -1.69 0.75 1.36
C ILE A 89 -1.51 1.77 2.49
N VAL A 90 -0.29 1.90 3.03
CA VAL A 90 0.01 2.90 4.06
C VAL A 90 -0.24 4.31 3.51
N ILE A 91 0.24 4.61 2.30
CA ILE A 91 0.02 5.91 1.64
C ILE A 91 -1.48 6.21 1.48
N SER A 92 -2.28 5.23 1.01
CA SER A 92 -3.73 5.39 0.85
C SER A 92 -4.48 5.55 2.18
N SER A 93 -3.90 5.11 3.29
CA SER A 93 -4.51 5.23 4.62
C SER A 93 -4.31 6.60 5.27
N CYS A 94 -3.34 7.38 4.77
CA CYS A 94 -3.01 8.71 5.26
C CYS A 94 -4.09 9.72 4.90
N LYS A 95 -4.63 10.44 5.90
CA LYS A 95 -5.75 11.37 5.72
C LYS A 95 -5.39 12.84 5.94
N ASN A 96 -4.54 13.11 6.92
CA ASN A 96 -4.14 14.47 7.30
C ASN A 96 -2.61 14.60 7.36
N GLU A 97 -1.90 13.52 7.08
CA GLU A 97 -0.46 13.44 7.15
C GLU A 97 0.17 14.14 5.94
N ARG A 98 1.30 14.79 6.17
CA ARG A 98 2.05 15.41 5.09
C ARG A 98 2.81 14.34 4.31
N LEU A 99 2.40 14.11 3.08
CA LEU A 99 3.09 13.18 2.18
C LEU A 99 4.26 13.87 1.49
N ILE A 100 5.45 13.27 1.63
CA ILE A 100 6.69 13.74 1.02
C ILE A 100 7.23 12.62 0.14
N MET A 101 7.44 12.90 -1.14
CA MET A 101 8.09 11.98 -2.06
C MET A 101 9.51 12.47 -2.35
N ILE A 102 10.45 11.54 -2.36
CA ILE A 102 11.83 11.78 -2.77
C ILE A 102 12.06 10.92 -4.01
N ASP A 103 12.43 11.52 -5.13
CA ASP A 103 12.71 10.80 -6.37
C ASP A 103 14.16 10.27 -6.42
N ASP A 104 14.50 9.53 -7.48
CA ASP A 104 15.82 8.95 -7.70
C ASP A 104 16.92 10.02 -7.85
N GLU A 105 16.56 11.26 -8.21
CA GLU A 105 17.45 12.41 -8.29
C GLU A 105 17.55 13.17 -6.95
N GLN A 106 16.97 12.63 -5.88
CA GLN A 106 16.90 13.22 -4.53
C GLN A 106 16.12 14.55 -4.46
N LYS A 107 15.23 14.81 -5.42
CA LYS A 107 14.33 15.95 -5.36
C LYS A 107 13.13 15.63 -4.45
N VAL A 108 12.73 16.63 -3.68
CA VAL A 108 11.65 16.52 -2.70
C VAL A 108 10.38 17.15 -3.24
N TYR A 109 9.28 16.40 -3.20
CA TYR A 109 7.95 16.83 -3.62
C TYR A 109 6.98 16.70 -2.46
N TYR A 110 6.19 17.73 -2.23
CA TYR A 110 5.06 17.67 -1.30
C TYR A 110 3.81 17.26 -2.07
N LEU A 111 3.27 16.11 -1.71
CA LEU A 111 2.12 15.54 -2.39
C LEU A 111 0.82 15.97 -1.70
N ALA A 112 -0.25 16.05 -2.47
CA ALA A 112 -1.59 16.18 -1.92
C ALA A 112 -1.99 14.89 -1.19
N ASP A 113 -3.04 14.98 -0.36
CA ASP A 113 -3.63 13.86 0.34
C ASP A 113 -3.98 12.71 -0.63
N ALA A 114 -3.64 11.50 -0.23
CA ALA A 114 -3.92 10.28 -0.99
C ALA A 114 -4.99 9.40 -0.32
N TYR A 115 -5.66 9.92 0.71
CA TYR A 115 -6.66 9.17 1.45
C TYR A 115 -7.77 8.64 0.56
N GLY A 116 -8.00 7.34 0.63
CA GLY A 116 -9.03 6.67 -0.14
C GLY A 116 -8.69 6.43 -1.61
N TYR A 117 -7.50 6.78 -2.08
CA TYR A 117 -7.05 6.35 -3.40
C TYR A 117 -6.92 4.82 -3.43
N SER A 118 -7.21 4.22 -4.58
CA SER A 118 -6.94 2.79 -4.75
C SER A 118 -5.43 2.53 -4.70
N VAL A 119 -5.05 1.30 -4.33
CA VAL A 119 -3.63 0.88 -4.38
C VAL A 119 -3.04 1.11 -5.78
N GLN A 120 -3.84 0.90 -6.82
CA GLN A 120 -3.48 1.12 -8.21
C GLN A 120 -3.18 2.59 -8.51
N ASP A 121 -4.01 3.51 -8.02
CA ASP A 121 -3.81 4.94 -8.20
C ASP A 121 -2.54 5.42 -7.51
N VAL A 122 -2.26 4.93 -6.30
CA VAL A 122 -1.02 5.27 -5.58
C VAL A 122 0.20 4.74 -6.33
N LEU A 123 0.18 3.50 -6.81
CA LEU A 123 1.27 2.92 -7.59
C LEU A 123 1.53 3.74 -8.87
N ASN A 124 0.48 4.05 -9.63
CA ASN A 124 0.60 4.73 -10.91
C ASN A 124 0.96 6.22 -10.76
N PHE A 125 0.25 6.94 -9.86
CA PHE A 125 0.33 8.41 -9.79
C PHE A 125 1.29 8.93 -8.73
N ARG A 126 1.63 8.10 -7.73
CA ARG A 126 2.47 8.52 -6.61
C ARG A 126 3.85 7.85 -6.61
N GLN A 127 3.91 6.61 -7.03
CA GLN A 127 5.18 5.85 -7.04
C GLN A 127 5.75 5.65 -8.46
N GLY A 128 5.07 6.10 -9.51
CA GLY A 128 5.50 5.92 -10.89
C GLY A 128 5.69 4.45 -11.28
N SER A 129 5.10 3.54 -10.51
CA SER A 129 5.22 2.12 -10.65
C SER A 129 4.01 1.54 -11.38
N SER A 130 4.17 0.42 -12.04
CA SER A 130 3.07 -0.27 -12.72
C SER A 130 2.62 -1.48 -11.92
N GLU A 131 1.32 -1.61 -11.75
CA GLU A 131 0.70 -2.77 -11.09
C GLU A 131 0.84 -4.06 -11.91
N LYS A 132 0.97 -3.92 -13.23
CA LYS A 132 1.03 -5.06 -14.16
C LYS A 132 2.45 -5.26 -14.71
N PRO A 133 2.85 -6.50 -14.97
CA PRO A 133 4.09 -6.81 -15.68
C PRO A 133 4.16 -6.05 -17.01
N LYS A 134 5.36 -5.61 -17.38
CA LYS A 134 5.59 -4.77 -18.57
C LYS A 134 4.96 -5.35 -19.84
N HIS A 135 5.14 -6.64 -20.08
CA HIS A 135 4.61 -7.31 -21.29
C HIS A 135 3.07 -7.34 -21.32
N ILE A 136 2.40 -7.41 -20.17
CA ILE A 136 0.92 -7.34 -20.10
C ILE A 136 0.45 -5.92 -20.41
N LYS A 137 1.14 -4.91 -19.87
CA LYS A 137 0.85 -3.52 -20.18
C LYS A 137 1.02 -3.20 -21.66
N GLU A 138 2.08 -3.71 -22.28
CA GLU A 138 2.32 -3.59 -23.73
C GLU A 138 1.19 -4.26 -24.53
N MET A 139 0.73 -5.46 -24.13
CA MET A 139 -0.38 -6.15 -24.80
C MET A 139 -1.67 -5.34 -24.73
N ILE A 140 -1.99 -4.75 -23.57
CA ILE A 140 -3.17 -3.89 -23.40
C ILE A 140 -3.06 -2.65 -24.29
N GLN A 141 -1.92 -1.98 -24.31
CA GLN A 141 -1.66 -0.82 -25.18
C GLN A 141 -1.82 -1.15 -26.66
N TYR A 142 -1.29 -2.30 -27.11
CA TYR A 142 -1.45 -2.74 -28.50
C TYR A 142 -2.91 -3.05 -28.84
N PHE A 143 -3.68 -3.60 -27.90
CA PHE A 143 -5.10 -3.82 -28.05
C PHE A 143 -5.86 -2.48 -28.18
N GLU A 144 -5.63 -1.53 -27.27
CA GLU A 144 -6.24 -0.20 -27.33
C GLU A 144 -5.94 0.49 -28.65
N THR A 145 -4.69 0.49 -29.11
CA THR A 145 -4.30 1.04 -30.40
C THR A 145 -5.01 0.34 -31.57
N ALA A 146 -5.17 -0.98 -31.51
CA ALA A 146 -5.87 -1.72 -32.56
C ALA A 146 -7.36 -1.40 -32.62
N ILE A 147 -7.99 -1.13 -31.47
CA ILE A 147 -9.39 -0.65 -31.41
C ILE A 147 -9.50 0.76 -31.99
N GLU A 148 -8.63 1.71 -31.56
CA GLU A 148 -8.61 3.09 -32.06
C GLU A 148 -8.39 3.18 -33.58
N GLU A 149 -7.62 2.24 -34.15
CA GLU A 149 -7.35 2.17 -35.59
C GLU A 149 -8.35 1.26 -36.35
N GLU A 150 -9.44 0.83 -35.69
CA GLU A 150 -10.49 -0.03 -36.25
C GLU A 150 -9.96 -1.38 -36.82
N ARG A 151 -8.80 -1.86 -36.33
CA ARG A 151 -8.18 -3.13 -36.72
C ARG A 151 -8.68 -4.27 -35.84
N PHE A 152 -9.95 -4.63 -35.99
CA PHE A 152 -10.62 -5.60 -35.11
C PHE A 152 -10.09 -7.02 -35.19
N ASP A 153 -9.55 -7.44 -36.33
CA ASP A 153 -8.85 -8.73 -36.51
C ASP A 153 -7.57 -8.79 -35.67
N VAL A 154 -6.79 -7.71 -35.64
CA VAL A 154 -5.59 -7.60 -34.81
C VAL A 154 -5.96 -7.56 -33.32
N ALA A 155 -7.01 -6.84 -32.96
CA ALA A 155 -7.50 -6.78 -31.59
C ALA A 155 -7.93 -8.17 -31.08
N GLU A 156 -8.59 -8.98 -31.92
CA GLU A 156 -8.98 -10.35 -31.60
C GLU A 156 -7.78 -11.26 -31.38
N ASP A 157 -6.74 -11.18 -32.23
CA ASP A 157 -5.48 -11.91 -32.07
C ASP A 157 -4.76 -11.55 -30.75
N ILE A 158 -4.83 -10.28 -30.35
CA ILE A 158 -4.24 -9.83 -29.07
C ILE A 158 -5.02 -10.41 -27.88
N ILE A 159 -6.36 -10.41 -27.92
CA ILE A 159 -7.19 -11.03 -26.90
C ILE A 159 -6.84 -12.51 -26.76
N GLU A 160 -6.67 -13.26 -27.86
CA GLU A 160 -6.27 -14.67 -27.79
C GLU A 160 -4.91 -14.87 -27.10
N LYS A 161 -3.96 -13.96 -27.35
CA LYS A 161 -2.66 -13.97 -26.67
C LYS A 161 -2.80 -13.66 -25.18
N MET A 162 -3.63 -12.67 -24.84
CA MET A 162 -3.94 -12.33 -23.43
C MET A 162 -4.58 -13.53 -22.73
N GLU A 163 -5.51 -14.24 -23.37
CA GLU A 163 -6.14 -15.43 -22.79
C GLU A 163 -5.15 -16.56 -22.49
N LYS A 164 -4.16 -16.76 -23.36
CA LYS A 164 -3.14 -17.79 -23.16
C LYS A 164 -2.24 -17.49 -21.96
N VAL A 165 -2.03 -16.21 -21.66
CA VAL A 165 -1.14 -15.76 -20.57
C VAL A 165 -1.90 -15.56 -19.25
N LEU A 166 -3.07 -14.96 -19.30
CA LEU A 166 -3.83 -14.52 -18.12
C LEU A 166 -4.97 -15.48 -17.76
N GLY A 167 -5.44 -16.27 -18.73
CA GLY A 167 -6.65 -17.07 -18.59
C GLY A 167 -7.92 -16.35 -19.06
N LYS A 168 -8.92 -17.13 -19.49
CA LYS A 168 -10.16 -16.62 -20.12
C LYS A 168 -11.03 -15.78 -19.18
N GLU A 169 -10.97 -16.05 -17.87
CA GLU A 169 -11.79 -15.39 -16.85
C GLU A 169 -11.11 -14.15 -16.25
N HIS A 170 -9.92 -13.80 -16.73
CA HIS A 170 -9.22 -12.63 -16.22
C HIS A 170 -9.97 -11.33 -16.58
N SER A 171 -10.04 -10.39 -15.64
CA SER A 171 -10.78 -9.13 -15.80
C SER A 171 -10.39 -8.36 -17.06
N ASP A 172 -9.08 -8.25 -17.35
CA ASP A 172 -8.60 -7.53 -18.54
C ASP A 172 -9.03 -8.20 -19.85
N VAL A 173 -9.07 -9.53 -19.89
CA VAL A 173 -9.55 -10.29 -21.06
C VAL A 173 -11.04 -10.07 -21.25
N SER A 174 -11.82 -10.09 -20.17
CA SER A 174 -13.26 -9.85 -20.19
C SER A 174 -13.58 -8.42 -20.63
N LEU A 175 -12.84 -7.43 -20.15
CA LEU A 175 -12.98 -6.04 -20.57
C LEU A 175 -12.64 -5.87 -22.06
N ALA A 176 -11.50 -6.39 -22.51
CA ALA A 176 -11.10 -6.29 -23.91
C ALA A 176 -12.11 -6.95 -24.86
N ARG A 177 -12.70 -8.10 -24.49
CA ARG A 177 -13.77 -8.74 -25.28
C ARG A 177 -15.02 -7.88 -25.36
N THR A 178 -15.41 -7.26 -24.22
CA THR A 178 -16.58 -6.40 -24.17
C THR A 178 -16.38 -5.16 -25.03
N GLU A 179 -15.20 -4.54 -24.96
CA GLU A 179 -14.85 -3.37 -25.73
C GLU A 179 -14.81 -3.65 -27.24
N LEU A 180 -14.17 -4.77 -27.65
CA LEU A 180 -14.19 -5.22 -29.04
C LEU A 180 -15.62 -5.47 -29.55
N ALA A 181 -16.48 -6.08 -28.73
CA ALA A 181 -17.85 -6.33 -29.10
C ALA A 181 -18.64 -5.01 -29.28
N LEU A 182 -18.48 -4.04 -28.38
CA LEU A 182 -19.14 -2.74 -28.47
C LEU A 182 -18.72 -1.99 -29.75
N ASN A 183 -17.43 -1.91 -30.05
CA ASN A 183 -16.93 -1.19 -31.24
C ASN A 183 -17.32 -1.87 -32.58
N ARG A 184 -17.55 -3.18 -32.59
CA ARG A 184 -18.07 -3.89 -33.78
C ARG A 184 -19.57 -3.69 -34.00
N TRP A 185 -20.33 -3.22 -33.00
CA TRP A 185 -21.79 -3.00 -33.11
C TRP A 185 -22.14 -1.57 -33.58
N GLU A 186 -21.16 -0.66 -33.59
CA GLU A 186 -21.36 0.73 -34.05
C GLU A 186 -21.15 0.88 -35.56
N GLU A 187 -20.77 -0.19 -36.29
CA GLU A 187 -20.78 -0.29 -37.76
C GLU A 187 -22.13 -0.90 -38.27
#